data_8c2933460d4d8cb333fc281c2396ac16
#
_entry.id   8c2933460d4d8cb333fc281c2396ac16
#
_cell.length_a   1.000
_cell.length_b   1.000
_cell.length_c   1.000
_cell.angle_alpha   90.00
_cell.angle_beta   90.00
_cell.angle_gamma   90.00
#
_symmetry.space_group_name_H-M   'P 1'
#
loop_
_entity.id
_entity.type
_entity.pdbx_description
1 polymer ?
#
loop_
_entity_poly.entity_id
_entity_poly.type
_entity_poly.pdbx_seq_one_letter_code
_entity_poly.pdbx_strand_id
1 'polypeptide(L)'
;MKIVIINTSDRTGGAAVAAGRLGKALEQAGIQVDKLVRKDTWLNRFRFYWERLIIFLCNHLNRKNLFAVSIANTGTDLLGHPLVEEADIIHLHWINQGFLSLRDIERLVKQNKPIVWTMHDMWPCTGICHHARDCEKFQTECESCFFLKSKGKDLSTSVFDKKMSLYKDANITFVGCSRWLSGRAKKSYLLRGKAVLSIPNPIDTKVYHPMDQGMARELLGLPSGKRLLLFG
;
A
#
# COMPACT_ATOMS: atom_id res chain seq x y z
N MET A 1 -17.57 -17.44 2.77
CA MET A 1 -16.22 -16.87 2.84
C MET A 1 -16.34 -15.40 3.24
N LYS A 2 -15.62 -15.00 4.25
CA LYS A 2 -15.61 -13.63 4.80
C LYS A 2 -14.21 -13.02 4.66
N ILE A 3 -14.14 -11.80 4.11
CA ILE A 3 -12.88 -11.08 3.89
C ILE A 3 -12.91 -9.78 4.68
N VAL A 4 -11.83 -9.46 5.38
CA VAL A 4 -11.63 -8.12 5.94
C VAL A 4 -10.62 -7.34 5.10
N ILE A 5 -11.04 -6.24 4.50
CA ILE A 5 -10.17 -5.29 3.79
C ILE A 5 -9.65 -4.26 4.79
N ILE A 6 -8.33 -4.16 4.91
CA ILE A 6 -7.64 -3.24 5.82
C ILE A 6 -6.93 -2.16 5.01
N ASN A 7 -7.32 -0.90 5.18
CA ASN A 7 -6.75 0.26 4.48
C ASN A 7 -6.74 1.49 5.39
N THR A 8 -5.78 2.37 5.25
CA THR A 8 -5.66 3.56 6.12
C THR A 8 -6.85 4.50 6.00
N SER A 9 -7.46 4.63 4.82
CA SER A 9 -8.64 5.47 4.58
C SER A 9 -9.68 4.72 3.75
N ASP A 10 -10.96 5.04 3.92
CA ASP A 10 -12.05 4.53 3.10
C ASP A 10 -12.44 5.47 1.93
N ARG A 11 -11.96 6.73 1.96
CA ARG A 11 -12.39 7.78 1.01
C ARG A 11 -11.24 8.48 0.31
N THR A 12 -10.10 8.66 0.98
CA THR A 12 -9.02 9.51 0.50
C THR A 12 -7.92 8.71 -0.16
N GLY A 13 -7.58 9.07 -1.41
CA GLY A 13 -6.48 8.51 -2.17
C GLY A 13 -6.86 7.31 -3.04
N GLY A 14 -6.00 7.02 -4.03
CA GLY A 14 -6.23 5.96 -5.01
C GLY A 14 -6.37 4.57 -4.40
N ALA A 15 -5.64 4.27 -3.33
CA ALA A 15 -5.75 3.00 -2.61
C ALA A 15 -7.13 2.80 -1.98
N ALA A 16 -7.72 3.86 -1.39
CA ALA A 16 -9.05 3.81 -0.81
C ALA A 16 -10.13 3.56 -1.87
N VAL A 17 -10.04 4.26 -3.01
CA VAL A 17 -10.96 4.07 -4.14
C VAL A 17 -10.86 2.64 -4.68
N ALA A 18 -9.63 2.12 -4.87
CA ALA A 18 -9.40 0.77 -5.37
C ALA A 18 -9.92 -0.30 -4.39
N ALA A 19 -9.63 -0.17 -3.10
CA ALA A 19 -10.13 -1.05 -2.05
C ALA A 19 -11.67 -1.03 -1.98
N GLY A 20 -12.28 0.14 -2.12
CA GLY A 20 -13.72 0.30 -2.15
C GLY A 20 -14.39 -0.37 -3.35
N ARG A 21 -13.79 -0.22 -4.55
CA ARG A 21 -14.26 -0.89 -5.78
C ARG A 21 -14.11 -2.40 -5.70
N LEU A 22 -12.97 -2.88 -5.16
CA LEU A 22 -12.74 -4.30 -4.96
C LEU A 22 -13.77 -4.89 -3.99
N GLY A 23 -14.01 -4.24 -2.85
CA GLY A 23 -15.03 -4.70 -1.90
C GLY A 23 -16.40 -4.87 -2.55
N LYS A 24 -16.85 -3.85 -3.31
CA LYS A 24 -18.13 -3.95 -4.05
C LYS A 24 -18.15 -5.09 -5.07
N ALA A 25 -17.05 -5.30 -5.80
CA ALA A 25 -16.99 -6.38 -6.78
C ALA A 25 -17.04 -7.76 -6.11
N LEU A 26 -16.38 -7.94 -4.96
CA LEU A 26 -16.43 -9.16 -4.17
C LEU A 26 -17.82 -9.42 -3.57
N GLU A 27 -18.49 -8.38 -3.07
CA GLU A 27 -19.87 -8.45 -2.57
C GLU A 27 -20.83 -8.88 -3.69
N GLN A 28 -20.68 -8.32 -4.90
CA GLN A 28 -21.45 -8.73 -6.08
C GLN A 28 -21.19 -10.18 -6.50
N ALA A 29 -20.02 -10.72 -6.18
CA ALA A 29 -19.67 -12.13 -6.38
C ALA A 29 -20.14 -13.05 -5.22
N GLY A 30 -20.93 -12.54 -4.26
CA GLY A 30 -21.47 -13.31 -3.13
C GLY A 30 -20.47 -13.52 -1.98
N ILE A 31 -19.41 -12.72 -1.90
CA ILE A 31 -18.43 -12.79 -0.82
C ILE A 31 -18.78 -11.73 0.23
N GLN A 32 -18.78 -12.11 1.51
CA GLN A 32 -18.96 -11.15 2.59
C GLN A 32 -17.68 -10.32 2.78
N VAL A 33 -17.79 -9.00 2.72
CA VAL A 33 -16.66 -8.09 2.83
C VAL A 33 -16.88 -7.10 3.96
N ASP A 34 -15.98 -7.11 4.94
CA ASP A 34 -15.89 -6.07 5.96
C ASP A 34 -14.72 -5.14 5.66
N LYS A 35 -14.84 -3.89 6.08
CA LYS A 35 -13.77 -2.88 5.92
C LYS A 35 -13.31 -2.39 7.28
N LEU A 36 -12.00 -2.37 7.47
CA LEU A 36 -11.35 -1.85 8.65
C LEU A 36 -10.41 -0.72 8.24
N VAL A 37 -10.73 0.48 8.73
CA VAL A 37 -9.96 1.70 8.42
C VAL A 37 -9.43 2.35 9.70
N ARG A 38 -8.38 3.14 9.53
CA ARG A 38 -7.80 3.89 10.65
C ARG A 38 -8.83 4.90 11.20
N LYS A 39 -9.16 4.77 12.48
CA LYS A 39 -10.00 5.76 13.17
C LYS A 39 -9.24 7.09 13.32
N ASP A 40 -9.92 8.21 13.09
CA ASP A 40 -9.34 9.53 13.35
C ASP A 40 -9.42 9.86 14.84
N THR A 41 -8.41 9.41 15.59
CA THR A 41 -8.24 9.67 17.02
C THR A 41 -6.98 10.48 17.26
N TRP A 42 -6.90 11.20 18.39
CA TRP A 42 -5.70 11.93 18.79
C TRP A 42 -4.46 11.03 18.84
N LEU A 43 -4.61 9.77 19.28
CA LEU A 43 -3.54 8.80 19.36
C LEU A 43 -3.00 8.42 17.97
N ASN A 44 -3.89 8.24 16.98
CA ASN A 44 -3.49 7.93 15.60
C ASN A 44 -2.86 9.14 14.91
N ARG A 45 -3.28 10.35 15.24
CA ARG A 45 -2.61 11.60 14.82
C ARG A 45 -1.22 11.68 15.45
N PHE A 46 -1.08 11.41 16.74
CA PHE A 46 0.23 11.37 17.44
C PHE A 46 1.17 10.36 16.78
N ARG A 47 0.72 9.12 16.52
CA ARG A 47 1.51 8.07 15.84
C ARG A 47 2.01 8.53 14.47
N PHE A 48 1.15 9.19 13.70
CA PHE A 48 1.53 9.77 12.40
C PHE A 48 2.63 10.82 12.54
N TYR A 49 2.48 11.79 13.43
CA TYR A 49 3.49 12.84 13.64
C TYR A 49 4.78 12.29 14.26
N TRP A 50 4.67 11.30 15.13
CA TRP A 50 5.82 10.61 15.71
C TRP A 50 6.67 9.91 14.64
N GLU A 51 6.05 9.19 13.71
CA GLU A 51 6.74 8.60 12.57
C GLU A 51 7.45 9.67 11.72
N ARG A 52 6.77 10.78 11.44
CA ARG A 52 7.36 11.91 10.68
C ARG A 52 8.51 12.56 11.43
N LEU A 53 8.42 12.71 12.75
CA LEU A 53 9.50 13.23 13.57
C LEU A 53 10.75 12.35 13.50
N ILE A 54 10.62 11.04 13.63
CA ILE A 54 11.75 10.11 13.52
C ILE A 54 12.40 10.21 12.14
N ILE A 55 11.60 10.20 11.07
CA ILE A 55 12.12 10.37 9.71
C ILE A 55 12.84 11.72 9.56
N PHE A 56 12.29 12.79 10.11
CA PHE A 56 12.90 14.12 10.08
C PHE A 56 14.26 14.16 10.79
N LEU A 57 14.36 13.55 11.97
CA LEU A 57 15.62 13.46 12.72
C LEU A 57 16.64 12.61 11.95
N CYS A 58 16.24 11.45 11.43
CA CYS A 58 17.11 10.58 10.64
C CYS A 58 17.47 11.16 9.26
N ASN A 59 16.71 12.13 8.77
CA ASN A 59 16.98 12.86 7.53
C ASN A 59 17.76 14.17 7.79
N HIS A 60 18.58 14.22 8.85
CA HIS A 60 19.39 15.39 9.20
C HIS A 60 18.59 16.68 9.32
N LEU A 61 17.43 16.62 9.98
CA LEU A 61 16.48 17.73 10.16
C LEU A 61 15.95 18.32 8.84
N ASN A 62 15.97 17.55 7.77
CA ASN A 62 15.50 17.98 6.45
C ASN A 62 14.04 17.57 6.24
N ARG A 63 13.19 18.54 5.89
CA ARG A 63 11.77 18.30 5.61
C ARG A 63 11.48 17.68 4.23
N LYS A 64 12.48 17.64 3.34
CA LYS A 64 12.33 17.00 2.03
C LYS A 64 12.11 15.50 2.21
N ASN A 65 11.27 14.94 1.35
CA ASN A 65 10.97 13.50 1.30
C ASN A 65 10.25 12.90 2.53
N LEU A 66 9.78 13.69 3.49
CA LEU A 66 9.08 13.17 4.67
C LEU A 66 7.88 12.27 4.34
N PHE A 67 7.23 12.51 3.20
CA PHE A 67 6.08 11.73 2.72
C PHE A 67 6.44 10.73 1.62
N ALA A 68 7.69 10.72 1.15
CA ALA A 68 8.16 9.75 0.17
C ALA A 68 8.55 8.40 0.81
N VAL A 69 8.60 8.36 2.14
CA VAL A 69 9.02 7.20 2.92
C VAL A 69 8.09 6.95 4.11
N SER A 70 8.01 5.69 4.56
CA SER A 70 7.35 5.27 5.79
C SER A 70 8.15 4.18 6.48
N ILE A 71 8.16 4.19 7.81
CA ILE A 71 8.92 3.24 8.61
C ILE A 71 8.03 2.27 9.41
N ALA A 72 6.74 2.55 9.48
CA ALA A 72 5.74 1.73 10.17
C ALA A 72 6.20 1.28 11.57
N ASN A 73 6.74 2.22 12.35
CA ASN A 73 7.29 1.97 13.69
C ASN A 73 6.23 1.99 14.79
N THR A 74 5.07 2.59 14.52
CA THR A 74 3.92 2.65 15.42
C THR A 74 2.64 2.33 14.66
N GLY A 75 1.68 1.72 15.33
CA GLY A 75 0.43 1.33 14.70
C GLY A 75 -0.66 0.98 15.71
N THR A 76 -1.78 0.49 15.20
CA THR A 76 -2.92 0.01 15.96
C THR A 76 -2.89 -1.51 15.97
N ASP A 77 -2.90 -2.10 17.16
CA ASP A 77 -3.03 -3.54 17.28
C ASP A 77 -4.46 -3.95 16.87
N LEU A 78 -4.53 -4.85 15.91
CA LEU A 78 -5.78 -5.42 15.41
C LEU A 78 -5.99 -6.86 15.89
N LEU A 79 -5.10 -7.40 16.73
CA LEU A 79 -5.26 -8.70 17.34
C LEU A 79 -6.51 -8.68 18.24
N GLY A 80 -7.38 -9.68 18.12
CA GLY A 80 -8.65 -9.73 18.84
C GLY A 80 -9.74 -8.77 18.31
N HIS A 81 -9.49 -8.06 17.22
CA HIS A 81 -10.55 -7.26 16.60
C HIS A 81 -11.58 -8.18 15.94
N PRO A 82 -12.90 -8.08 16.26
CA PRO A 82 -13.93 -9.03 15.80
C PRO A 82 -13.89 -9.26 14.29
N LEU A 83 -13.77 -8.21 13.48
CA LEU A 83 -13.72 -8.34 12.01
C LEU A 83 -12.50 -9.12 11.52
N VAL A 84 -11.39 -9.08 12.25
CA VAL A 84 -10.17 -9.83 11.92
C VAL A 84 -10.30 -11.28 12.37
N GLU A 85 -10.87 -11.51 13.56
CA GLU A 85 -11.09 -12.87 14.09
C GLU A 85 -12.07 -13.67 13.25
N GLU A 86 -13.14 -13.02 12.76
CA GLU A 86 -14.17 -13.68 11.96
C GLU A 86 -13.80 -13.85 10.49
N ALA A 87 -12.78 -13.14 9.99
CA ALA A 87 -12.38 -13.20 8.59
C ALA A 87 -11.68 -14.52 8.24
N ASP A 88 -12.02 -15.09 7.09
CA ASP A 88 -11.29 -16.22 6.47
C ASP A 88 -10.00 -15.71 5.80
N ILE A 89 -10.00 -14.48 5.26
CA ILE A 89 -8.88 -13.86 4.55
C ILE A 89 -8.71 -12.42 5.05
N ILE A 90 -7.46 -12.04 5.32
CA ILE A 90 -7.06 -10.67 5.61
C ILE A 90 -6.53 -10.03 4.32
N HIS A 91 -7.15 -8.95 3.86
CA HIS A 91 -6.73 -8.25 2.65
C HIS A 91 -6.16 -6.88 2.99
N LEU A 92 -4.83 -6.76 2.93
CA LEU A 92 -4.13 -5.51 3.18
C LEU A 92 -4.06 -4.68 1.89
N HIS A 93 -4.31 -3.40 2.01
CA HIS A 93 -4.08 -2.40 0.99
C HIS A 93 -2.98 -1.43 1.45
N TRP A 94 -3.26 -0.14 1.53
CA TRP A 94 -2.30 0.85 1.99
C TRP A 94 -2.46 1.07 3.51
N ILE A 95 -1.45 0.70 4.30
CA ILE A 95 -1.56 0.56 5.77
C ILE A 95 -0.65 1.50 6.55
N ASN A 96 0.04 2.41 5.86
CA ASN A 96 1.02 3.32 6.43
C ASN A 96 0.40 4.50 7.20
N GLN A 97 1.20 5.49 7.54
CA GLN A 97 0.82 6.70 8.28
C GLN A 97 0.26 6.43 9.69
N GLY A 98 0.94 5.57 10.44
CA GLY A 98 0.60 5.28 11.83
C GLY A 98 -0.64 4.39 12.00
N PHE A 99 -1.08 3.69 10.94
CA PHE A 99 -2.19 2.75 11.02
C PHE A 99 -1.72 1.38 11.50
N LEU A 100 -0.85 0.71 10.74
CA LEU A 100 -0.23 -0.53 11.18
C LEU A 100 1.29 -0.37 11.25
N SER A 101 1.87 -0.86 12.34
CA SER A 101 3.31 -1.05 12.44
C SER A 101 3.72 -2.41 11.86
N LEU A 102 5.03 -2.59 11.61
CA LEU A 102 5.56 -3.91 11.22
C LEU A 102 5.25 -4.99 12.27
N ARG A 103 5.25 -4.61 13.57
CA ARG A 103 4.87 -5.51 14.65
C ARG A 103 3.39 -5.91 14.60
N ASP A 104 2.50 -4.97 14.24
CA ASP A 104 1.08 -5.28 14.10
C ASP A 104 0.84 -6.22 12.91
N ILE A 105 1.54 -6.01 11.79
CA ILE A 105 1.50 -6.94 10.64
C ILE A 105 2.04 -8.32 11.04
N GLU A 106 3.13 -8.40 11.79
CA GLU A 106 3.67 -9.67 12.31
C GLU A 106 2.64 -10.41 13.16
N ARG A 107 1.88 -9.71 13.99
CA ARG A 107 0.80 -10.30 14.79
C ARG A 107 -0.34 -10.84 13.93
N LEU A 108 -0.71 -10.14 12.86
CA LEU A 108 -1.69 -10.63 11.88
C LEU A 108 -1.19 -11.91 11.17
N VAL A 109 0.09 -11.94 10.79
CA VAL A 109 0.71 -13.13 10.17
C VAL A 109 0.67 -14.34 11.13
N LYS A 110 0.91 -14.12 12.41
CA LYS A 110 0.89 -15.20 13.44
C LYS A 110 -0.49 -15.82 13.67
N GLN A 111 -1.57 -15.22 13.16
CA GLN A 111 -2.90 -15.83 13.18
C GLN A 111 -3.07 -16.99 12.17
N ASN A 112 -2.06 -17.24 11.33
CA ASN A 112 -2.07 -18.28 10.29
C ASN A 112 -3.23 -18.18 9.27
N LYS A 113 -3.88 -17.02 9.20
CA LYS A 113 -4.87 -16.74 8.16
C LYS A 113 -4.18 -16.35 6.86
N PRO A 114 -4.72 -16.72 5.69
CA PRO A 114 -4.20 -16.22 4.41
C PRO A 114 -4.25 -14.70 4.36
N ILE A 115 -3.13 -14.09 3.99
CA ILE A 115 -3.04 -12.63 3.79
C ILE A 115 -2.84 -12.36 2.31
N VAL A 116 -3.68 -11.51 1.74
CA VAL A 116 -3.47 -10.91 0.42
C VAL A 116 -3.05 -9.46 0.64
N TRP A 117 -1.98 -9.00 -0.01
CA TRP A 117 -1.52 -7.62 0.09
C TRP A 117 -1.50 -6.97 -1.29
N THR A 118 -2.53 -6.17 -1.57
CA THR A 118 -2.56 -5.35 -2.79
C THR A 118 -1.70 -4.12 -2.61
N MET A 119 -0.60 -4.08 -3.34
CA MET A 119 0.36 -2.99 -3.35
C MET A 119 -0.13 -1.87 -4.27
N HIS A 120 -0.20 -0.66 -3.74
CA HIS A 120 -0.50 0.57 -4.49
C HIS A 120 0.76 1.41 -4.73
N ASP A 121 1.85 1.06 -4.09
CA ASP A 121 3.18 1.63 -4.21
C ASP A 121 4.24 0.55 -3.92
N MET A 122 5.51 0.93 -3.95
CA MET A 122 6.63 0.00 -3.75
C MET A 122 6.96 -0.26 -2.27
N TRP A 123 6.26 0.36 -1.31
CA TRP A 123 6.65 0.24 0.10
C TRP A 123 6.71 -1.21 0.61
N PRO A 124 5.79 -2.13 0.27
CA PRO A 124 5.91 -3.52 0.72
C PRO A 124 7.16 -4.23 0.21
N CYS A 125 7.70 -3.81 -0.94
CA CYS A 125 8.86 -4.45 -1.58
C CYS A 125 10.17 -3.63 -1.50
N THR A 126 10.22 -2.56 -0.68
CA THR A 126 11.41 -1.74 -0.42
C THR A 126 11.67 -1.64 1.08
N GLY A 127 12.77 -1.03 1.50
CA GLY A 127 13.00 -0.70 2.91
C GLY A 127 11.94 0.26 3.43
N ILE A 128 11.98 1.51 2.96
CA ILE A 128 11.10 2.58 3.47
C ILE A 128 10.36 3.39 2.40
N CYS A 129 10.81 3.35 1.13
CA CYS A 129 10.30 4.26 0.11
C CYS A 129 9.02 3.75 -0.56
N HIS A 130 8.10 4.69 -0.87
CA HIS A 130 6.88 4.43 -1.63
C HIS A 130 7.15 4.28 -3.13
N HIS A 131 8.21 4.90 -3.63
CA HIS A 131 8.67 4.75 -5.01
C HIS A 131 10.20 4.82 -5.05
N ALA A 132 10.85 3.79 -5.54
CA ALA A 132 12.31 3.68 -5.53
C ALA A 132 13.01 4.61 -6.54
N ARG A 133 12.27 5.23 -7.48
CA ARG A 133 12.85 5.97 -8.61
C ARG A 133 13.89 5.11 -9.34
N ASP A 134 15.11 5.61 -9.55
CA ASP A 134 16.20 4.91 -10.19
C ASP A 134 17.00 4.02 -9.23
N CYS A 135 16.64 3.98 -7.94
CA CYS A 135 17.32 3.13 -6.97
C CYS A 135 16.93 1.66 -7.16
N GLU A 136 17.94 0.80 -7.26
CA GLU A 136 17.76 -0.65 -7.40
C GLU A 136 18.19 -1.46 -6.18
N LYS A 137 18.63 -0.81 -5.09
CA LYS A 137 19.12 -1.47 -3.88
C LYS A 137 18.10 -2.40 -3.22
N PHE A 138 16.81 -2.15 -3.39
CA PHE A 138 15.76 -3.06 -2.90
C PHE A 138 15.84 -4.48 -3.51
N GLN A 139 16.61 -4.67 -4.58
CA GLN A 139 16.83 -5.99 -5.20
C GLN A 139 17.88 -6.83 -4.44
N THR A 140 18.67 -6.19 -3.59
CA THR A 140 19.72 -6.83 -2.77
C THR A 140 19.56 -6.46 -1.29
N GLU A 141 19.93 -5.26 -0.91
CA GLU A 141 19.84 -4.73 0.45
C GLU A 141 19.62 -3.22 0.42
N CYS A 142 18.67 -2.73 1.20
CA CYS A 142 18.46 -1.29 1.32
C CYS A 142 19.44 -0.69 2.33
N GLU A 143 20.33 0.16 1.84
CA GLU A 143 21.30 0.95 2.63
C GLU A 143 21.64 2.25 1.91
N SER A 144 22.35 3.17 2.56
CA SER A 144 22.77 4.44 1.97
C SER A 144 21.62 5.12 1.21
N CYS A 145 20.47 5.28 1.89
CA CYS A 145 19.23 5.70 1.27
C CYS A 145 19.30 7.16 0.80
N PHE A 146 19.08 7.37 -0.50
CA PHE A 146 19.14 8.72 -1.08
C PHE A 146 18.05 9.65 -0.54
N PHE A 147 16.90 9.12 -0.09
CA PHE A 147 15.86 9.91 0.56
C PHE A 147 16.29 10.46 1.92
N LEU A 148 17.18 9.74 2.63
CA LEU A 148 17.72 10.11 3.92
C LEU A 148 19.11 10.78 3.81
N LYS A 149 19.69 10.83 2.61
CA LYS A 149 21.06 11.31 2.37
C LYS A 149 22.10 10.65 3.27
N SER A 150 21.85 9.41 3.68
CA SER A 150 22.69 8.63 4.57
C SER A 150 23.76 7.82 3.81
N LYS A 151 24.79 7.37 4.52
CA LYS A 151 25.82 6.46 4.01
C LYS A 151 25.90 5.23 4.92
N GLY A 152 26.10 4.05 4.31
CA GLY A 152 26.15 2.77 5.03
C GLY A 152 24.77 2.35 5.57
N LYS A 153 24.78 1.59 6.65
CA LYS A 153 23.55 1.12 7.32
C LYS A 153 22.77 2.29 7.93
N ASP A 154 21.49 2.35 7.62
CA ASP A 154 20.64 3.46 8.01
C ASP A 154 19.22 2.97 8.37
N LEU A 155 18.29 3.90 8.52
CA LEU A 155 16.90 3.60 8.85
C LEU A 155 16.23 2.69 7.79
N SER A 156 16.63 2.81 6.50
CA SER A 156 16.12 1.94 5.45
C SER A 156 16.59 0.50 5.59
N THR A 157 17.83 0.29 6.03
CA THR A 157 18.39 -1.03 6.35
C THR A 157 17.61 -1.66 7.50
N SER A 158 17.44 -0.93 8.61
CA SER A 158 16.72 -1.44 9.78
C SER A 158 15.29 -1.87 9.47
N VAL A 159 14.57 -1.11 8.64
CA VAL A 159 13.20 -1.45 8.23
C VAL A 159 13.20 -2.62 7.23
N PHE A 160 14.18 -2.66 6.33
CA PHE A 160 14.35 -3.76 5.37
C PHE A 160 14.57 -5.10 6.09
N ASP A 161 15.46 -5.14 7.07
CA ASP A 161 15.77 -6.34 7.86
C ASP A 161 14.54 -6.83 8.64
N LYS A 162 13.78 -5.89 9.24
CA LYS A 162 12.53 -6.22 9.93
C LYS A 162 11.49 -6.81 8.97
N LYS A 163 11.35 -6.24 7.77
CA LYS A 163 10.45 -6.81 6.75
C LYS A 163 10.92 -8.18 6.27
N MET A 164 12.22 -8.36 6.08
CA MET A 164 12.80 -9.64 5.69
C MET A 164 12.46 -10.72 6.73
N SER A 165 12.65 -10.42 8.01
CA SER A 165 12.29 -11.33 9.11
C SER A 165 10.78 -11.61 9.13
N LEU A 166 9.95 -10.57 8.99
CA LEU A 166 8.48 -10.68 8.99
C LEU A 166 7.98 -11.54 7.82
N TYR A 167 8.54 -11.36 6.63
CA TYR A 167 8.05 -12.04 5.43
C TYR A 167 8.55 -13.49 5.33
N LYS A 168 9.66 -13.86 6.00
CA LYS A 168 10.33 -15.15 5.85
C LYS A 168 9.34 -16.33 5.81
N ASP A 169 8.56 -16.49 6.85
CA ASP A 169 7.64 -17.62 7.02
C ASP A 169 6.14 -17.22 6.86
N ALA A 170 5.90 -15.97 6.43
CA ALA A 170 4.56 -15.43 6.31
C ALA A 170 3.80 -15.99 5.10
N ASN A 171 2.55 -16.41 5.30
CA ASN A 171 1.63 -16.79 4.23
C ASN A 171 0.97 -15.53 3.63
N ILE A 172 1.75 -14.79 2.86
CA ILE A 172 1.31 -13.55 2.20
C ILE A 172 1.42 -13.71 0.69
N THR A 173 0.32 -13.46 -0.01
CA THR A 173 0.31 -13.26 -1.46
C THR A 173 0.33 -11.77 -1.77
N PHE A 174 1.35 -11.31 -2.48
CA PHE A 174 1.46 -9.92 -2.90
C PHE A 174 0.81 -9.71 -4.27
N VAL A 175 0.04 -8.64 -4.41
CA VAL A 175 -0.64 -8.29 -5.66
C VAL A 175 -0.20 -6.89 -6.08
N GLY A 176 0.45 -6.77 -7.22
CA GLY A 176 0.74 -5.46 -7.83
C GLY A 176 -0.46 -4.98 -8.66
N CYS A 177 -0.94 -3.77 -8.42
CA CYS A 177 -2.05 -3.16 -9.16
C CYS A 177 -1.73 -2.83 -10.64
N SER A 178 -0.51 -3.12 -11.08
CA SER A 178 -0.05 -2.98 -12.46
C SER A 178 1.07 -3.98 -12.79
N ARG A 179 1.28 -4.25 -14.08
CA ARG A 179 2.40 -5.09 -14.55
C ARG A 179 3.75 -4.48 -14.17
N TRP A 180 3.86 -3.15 -14.17
CA TRP A 180 5.07 -2.45 -13.76
C TRP A 180 5.37 -2.72 -12.27
N LEU A 181 4.39 -2.50 -11.38
CA LEU A 181 4.60 -2.67 -9.95
C LEU A 181 4.89 -4.13 -9.57
N SER A 182 4.14 -5.09 -10.12
CA SER A 182 4.42 -6.51 -9.89
C SER A 182 5.76 -6.94 -10.45
N GLY A 183 6.19 -6.38 -11.60
CA GLY A 183 7.53 -6.61 -12.16
C GLY A 183 8.65 -6.06 -11.26
N ARG A 184 8.47 -4.88 -10.67
CA ARG A 184 9.40 -4.33 -9.67
C ARG A 184 9.41 -5.18 -8.39
N ALA A 185 8.24 -5.57 -7.90
CA ALA A 185 8.10 -6.39 -6.70
C ALA A 185 8.78 -7.77 -6.84
N LYS A 186 8.66 -8.42 -7.99
CA LYS A 186 9.33 -9.71 -8.29
C LYS A 186 10.85 -9.61 -8.24
N LYS A 187 11.42 -8.44 -8.49
CA LYS A 187 12.86 -8.19 -8.38
C LYS A 187 13.32 -7.93 -6.96
N SER A 188 12.40 -7.64 -6.04
CA SER A 188 12.75 -7.33 -4.64
C SER A 188 13.30 -8.53 -3.91
N TYR A 189 14.39 -8.30 -3.19
CA TYR A 189 14.97 -9.32 -2.29
C TYR A 189 13.99 -9.74 -1.19
N LEU A 190 13.19 -8.80 -0.67
CA LEU A 190 12.20 -9.07 0.37
C LEU A 190 11.11 -10.05 -0.06
N LEU A 191 10.80 -10.10 -1.36
CA LEU A 191 9.70 -10.93 -1.89
C LEU A 191 10.21 -12.17 -2.62
N ARG A 192 11.49 -12.52 -2.48
CA ARG A 192 12.03 -13.78 -3.00
C ARG A 192 11.29 -14.98 -2.44
N GLY A 193 10.83 -15.88 -3.30
CA GLY A 193 10.05 -17.05 -2.91
C GLY A 193 8.60 -16.77 -2.50
N LYS A 194 8.14 -15.52 -2.56
CA LYS A 194 6.73 -15.15 -2.31
C LYS A 194 5.93 -15.14 -3.60
N ALA A 195 4.63 -15.45 -3.49
CA ALA A 195 3.70 -15.29 -4.60
C ALA A 195 3.50 -13.80 -4.90
N VAL A 196 3.83 -13.37 -6.13
CA VAL A 196 3.62 -11.99 -6.61
C VAL A 196 2.80 -12.04 -7.89
N LEU A 197 1.56 -11.59 -7.79
CA LEU A 197 0.60 -11.55 -8.88
C LEU A 197 0.46 -10.14 -9.45
N SER A 198 -0.03 -10.04 -10.68
CA SER A 198 -0.40 -8.77 -11.30
C SER A 198 -1.91 -8.77 -11.55
N ILE A 199 -2.64 -8.03 -10.74
CA ILE A 199 -4.09 -7.88 -10.87
C ILE A 199 -4.39 -6.36 -10.87
N PRO A 200 -4.91 -5.81 -11.97
CA PRO A 200 -5.24 -4.40 -12.04
C PRO A 200 -6.36 -4.03 -11.05
N ASN A 201 -6.37 -2.78 -10.62
CA ASN A 201 -7.46 -2.27 -9.80
C ASN A 201 -8.80 -2.41 -10.54
N PRO A 202 -9.87 -2.85 -9.88
CA PRO A 202 -11.17 -3.01 -10.51
C PRO A 202 -11.76 -1.64 -10.90
N ILE A 203 -12.48 -1.65 -12.01
CA ILE A 203 -13.22 -0.50 -12.52
C ILE A 203 -14.63 -0.95 -12.90
N ASP A 204 -15.62 -0.10 -12.65
CA ASP A 204 -16.99 -0.35 -13.06
C ASP A 204 -17.12 -0.09 -14.58
N THR A 205 -17.16 -1.16 -15.36
CA THR A 205 -17.24 -1.09 -16.83
C THR A 205 -18.62 -0.66 -17.35
N LYS A 206 -19.63 -0.61 -16.50
CA LYS A 206 -20.94 -0.03 -16.86
C LYS A 206 -20.90 1.50 -16.82
N VAL A 207 -20.08 2.07 -15.92
CA VAL A 207 -19.88 3.51 -15.77
C VAL A 207 -18.75 3.99 -16.68
N TYR A 208 -17.63 3.26 -16.69
CA TYR A 208 -16.42 3.62 -17.43
C TYR A 208 -16.31 2.73 -18.68
N HIS A 209 -16.90 3.16 -19.77
CA HIS A 209 -16.84 2.46 -21.05
C HIS A 209 -16.50 3.44 -22.18
N PRO A 210 -15.93 2.97 -23.30
CA PRO A 210 -15.72 3.79 -24.48
C PRO A 210 -17.05 4.36 -24.98
N MET A 211 -17.04 5.63 -25.38
CA MET A 211 -18.17 6.27 -26.05
C MET A 211 -17.66 7.01 -27.29
N ASP A 212 -18.56 7.38 -28.19
CA ASP A 212 -18.22 8.17 -29.38
C ASP A 212 -17.56 9.49 -28.99
N GLN A 213 -16.45 9.81 -29.67
CA GLN A 213 -15.65 11.01 -29.35
C GLN A 213 -16.40 12.31 -29.61
N GLY A 214 -17.21 12.34 -30.71
CA GLY A 214 -18.00 13.51 -31.08
C GLY A 214 -19.06 13.80 -30.03
N MET A 215 -19.82 12.77 -29.65
CA MET A 215 -20.84 12.84 -28.61
C MET A 215 -20.25 13.23 -27.25
N ALA A 216 -19.08 12.65 -26.87
CA ALA A 216 -18.41 12.99 -25.61
C ALA A 216 -17.97 14.46 -25.59
N ARG A 217 -17.45 14.98 -26.70
CA ARG A 217 -17.04 16.38 -26.82
C ARG A 217 -18.23 17.35 -26.76
N GLU A 218 -19.30 17.02 -27.42
CA GLU A 218 -20.53 17.80 -27.36
C GLU A 218 -21.10 17.85 -25.95
N LEU A 219 -21.22 16.70 -25.28
CA LEU A 219 -21.72 16.59 -23.91
C LEU A 219 -20.89 17.38 -22.90
N LEU A 220 -19.57 17.43 -23.10
CA LEU A 220 -18.63 18.12 -22.22
C LEU A 220 -18.31 19.57 -22.64
N GLY A 221 -18.94 20.08 -23.72
CA GLY A 221 -18.67 21.41 -24.25
C GLY A 221 -17.23 21.60 -24.75
N LEU A 222 -16.61 20.55 -25.28
CA LEU A 222 -15.20 20.56 -25.71
C LEU A 222 -15.07 20.82 -27.21
N PRO A 223 -14.01 21.54 -27.66
CA PRO A 223 -13.82 21.84 -29.07
C PRO A 223 -13.61 20.57 -29.92
N SER A 224 -14.34 20.45 -31.04
CA SER A 224 -14.30 19.26 -31.91
C SER A 224 -12.99 19.08 -32.67
N GLY A 225 -12.35 20.16 -33.11
CA GLY A 225 -11.17 20.13 -33.99
C GLY A 225 -9.82 20.23 -33.29
N LYS A 226 -9.74 20.25 -31.95
CA LYS A 226 -8.48 20.41 -31.20
C LYS A 226 -8.00 19.12 -30.58
N ARG A 227 -6.68 18.94 -30.47
CA ARG A 227 -6.10 17.93 -29.58
C ARG A 227 -6.30 18.39 -28.13
N LEU A 228 -6.79 17.49 -27.29
CA LEU A 228 -7.03 17.75 -25.88
C LEU A 228 -5.99 16.98 -25.06
N LEU A 229 -5.39 17.65 -24.10
CA LEU A 229 -4.51 17.06 -23.11
C LEU A 229 -5.23 17.20 -21.76
N LEU A 230 -5.50 16.07 -21.12
CA LEU A 230 -6.03 16.03 -19.76
C LEU A 230 -4.89 15.74 -18.80
N PHE A 231 -4.77 16.56 -17.77
CA PHE A 231 -3.88 16.36 -16.65
C PHE A 231 -4.72 16.33 -15.37
N GLY A 232 -4.50 15.29 -14.52
CA GLY A 232 -5.22 15.10 -13.26
C GLY A 232 -4.34 14.57 -12.15
#